data_b4440bcb79420eb8f35e05857cc6a8d8
#
_entry.id   b4440bcb79420eb8f35e05857cc6a8d8
#
_cell.length_a   1.000
_cell.length_b   1.000
_cell.length_c   1.000
_cell.angle_alpha   90.00
_cell.angle_beta   90.00
_cell.angle_gamma   90.00
#
_symmetry.space_group_name_H-M   'P 1'
#
loop_
_entity.id
_entity.type
_entity.pdbx_description
1 polymer ?
#
loop_
_entity_poly.entity_id
_entity_poly.type
_entity_poly.pdbx_seq_one_letter_code
_entity_poly.pdbx_strand_id
1 'polypeptide(L)'
;MQDRHLRSALFLSSLCALGCPSPEPSPDAHIAPDAAVPDDAATPMEDAGRDAARPDGGPPTPVTFGALGPIAGRAGLGGFRFGAATAATQIEETNERTDWWAWTAPSSEGGLGRGEFVGEAVRGYANAEADVALLTETNLESYRFSIEWARIEPERDVIDMDEVRHYRDLLVALRAAGIRPLVTIHHFSNPLWVDDPRVADPSMCTETATQLCGWGHSGPALVEELREHAAFLAEQYGDLVDEWGTINEPVNYLFAAYGAGQFPPGRSWALADAPLFLETVKTFVDAHAAMYRAIRENDTVDADDADGVTASVGLPLSVANWVPTRGGRPSTDPADVAAAERLVFVYHYLIPDALLDGRWDPDLDPRTDDVESHPEWMGTIDWLGVQYYFRAGVTSRPALLSLLGATPCVPPLDAGACLDELGDPTFYVPEMRYEFYAPGFYDVVMGFHERYRSRELPILATEAGIATNVGERRAENVVRLLEQIGNLRAAGVDFRGYYHWSLIDNFEWAEGYGPHFGLYRVDREAGYTRTPTLGATVYGEIAGGRGLTEAHRRMYGGLGPMTPEE
;
A
#
# COMPACT_ATOMS: atom_id res chain seq x y z
N MET A 1 -26.13 -1.10 17.13
CA MET A 1 -25.56 -2.25 16.41
C MET A 1 -26.46 -2.83 15.29
N GLN A 2 -27.72 -2.47 15.17
CA GLN A 2 -28.62 -3.03 14.12
C GLN A 2 -28.90 -2.09 12.93
N ASP A 3 -28.39 -0.87 12.93
CA ASP A 3 -28.70 0.15 11.87
C ASP A 3 -27.58 0.34 10.82
N ARG A 4 -26.42 -0.28 11.00
CA ARG A 4 -25.30 -0.14 10.03
C ARG A 4 -25.44 -1.02 8.79
N HIS A 5 -26.21 -2.12 8.86
CA HIS A 5 -26.39 -3.06 7.74
C HIS A 5 -27.38 -2.60 6.63
N LEU A 6 -28.16 -1.54 6.86
CA LEU A 6 -29.17 -1.11 5.88
C LEU A 6 -28.70 -0.01 4.90
N ARG A 7 -27.57 0.65 5.16
CA ARG A 7 -27.11 1.75 4.28
C ARG A 7 -26.21 1.31 3.12
N SER A 8 -25.56 0.15 3.21
CA SER A 8 -24.76 -0.41 2.11
C SER A 8 -25.60 -1.09 1.01
N ALA A 9 -26.85 -1.41 1.27
CA ALA A 9 -27.74 -2.10 0.30
C ALA A 9 -28.45 -1.17 -0.70
N LEU A 10 -28.36 0.14 -0.55
CA LEU A 10 -29.10 1.11 -1.36
C LEU A 10 -28.35 1.64 -2.59
N PHE A 11 -27.06 1.28 -2.77
CA PHE A 11 -26.29 1.72 -3.95
C PHE A 11 -26.25 0.70 -5.10
N LEU A 12 -26.76 -0.51 -4.90
CA LEU A 12 -26.82 -1.56 -5.94
C LEU A 12 -28.13 -1.53 -6.76
N SER A 13 -29.12 -0.69 -6.43
CA SER A 13 -30.44 -0.71 -7.10
C SER A 13 -30.55 0.16 -8.35
N SER A 14 -29.51 0.86 -8.78
CA SER A 14 -29.55 1.73 -9.97
C SER A 14 -28.94 1.15 -11.25
N LEU A 15 -28.40 -0.06 -11.23
CA LEU A 15 -27.80 -0.72 -12.41
C LEU A 15 -28.63 -1.85 -13.01
N CYS A 16 -29.84 -2.12 -12.50
CA CYS A 16 -30.72 -3.19 -13.01
C CYS A 16 -31.96 -2.71 -13.79
N ALA A 17 -31.90 -1.57 -14.48
CA ALA A 17 -33.03 -1.03 -15.26
C ALA A 17 -32.74 -0.96 -16.76
N LEU A 18 -32.13 -1.99 -17.37
CA LEU A 18 -32.21 -2.24 -18.82
C LEU A 18 -32.44 -3.74 -19.03
N GLY A 19 -33.65 -4.03 -19.53
CA GLY A 19 -34.22 -5.36 -19.57
C GLY A 19 -33.45 -6.40 -20.42
N CYS A 20 -33.38 -7.59 -19.86
CA CYS A 20 -33.16 -8.81 -20.61
C CYS A 20 -34.36 -9.74 -20.42
N PRO A 21 -34.86 -10.40 -21.47
CA PRO A 21 -35.97 -11.35 -21.37
C PRO A 21 -35.48 -12.70 -20.85
N SER A 22 -36.30 -13.30 -19.99
CA SER A 22 -36.10 -14.66 -19.46
C SER A 22 -36.24 -15.72 -20.57
N PRO A 23 -35.40 -16.75 -20.60
CA PRO A 23 -35.70 -17.95 -21.39
C PRO A 23 -36.52 -18.95 -20.58
N GLU A 24 -37.56 -19.48 -21.21
CA GLU A 24 -38.37 -20.60 -20.73
C GLU A 24 -37.59 -21.92 -20.75
N PRO A 25 -37.96 -22.91 -19.91
CA PRO A 25 -37.28 -24.22 -19.86
C PRO A 25 -37.74 -25.14 -20.96
N SER A 26 -36.82 -25.81 -21.62
CA SER A 26 -37.09 -26.91 -22.56
C SER A 26 -36.62 -28.27 -21.96
N PRO A 27 -37.32 -29.37 -22.21
CA PRO A 27 -37.17 -30.60 -21.47
C PRO A 27 -36.17 -31.60 -22.08
N ASP A 28 -35.63 -32.45 -21.20
CA ASP A 28 -35.07 -33.80 -21.37
C ASP A 28 -34.21 -34.15 -22.60
N ALA A 29 -32.92 -34.40 -22.34
CA ALA A 29 -32.13 -35.31 -23.16
C ALA A 29 -31.28 -36.26 -22.29
N HIS A 30 -31.47 -37.54 -22.57
CA HIS A 30 -30.92 -38.70 -21.90
C HIS A 30 -29.39 -38.77 -21.80
N ILE A 31 -28.92 -39.23 -20.65
CA ILE A 31 -27.56 -39.66 -20.35
C ILE A 31 -27.32 -41.05 -20.93
N ALA A 32 -26.22 -41.26 -21.64
CA ALA A 32 -25.60 -42.55 -21.92
C ALA A 32 -24.18 -42.59 -21.34
N PRO A 33 -23.73 -43.70 -20.75
CA PRO A 33 -22.50 -43.78 -19.98
C PRO A 33 -21.28 -44.25 -20.81
N ASP A 34 -20.10 -43.99 -20.22
CA ASP A 34 -18.79 -44.61 -20.40
C ASP A 34 -17.95 -44.34 -21.66
N ALA A 35 -16.90 -43.58 -21.45
CA ALA A 35 -15.58 -43.95 -21.97
C ALA A 35 -14.51 -43.51 -20.96
N ALA A 36 -13.79 -44.47 -20.41
CA ALA A 36 -12.64 -44.26 -19.53
C ALA A 36 -11.51 -43.57 -20.27
N VAL A 37 -10.98 -42.50 -19.66
CA VAL A 37 -9.74 -41.83 -20.05
C VAL A 37 -8.63 -42.27 -19.10
N PRO A 38 -7.41 -42.58 -19.60
CA PRO A 38 -6.33 -43.09 -18.76
C PRO A 38 -5.81 -42.04 -17.78
N ASP A 39 -5.51 -42.48 -16.57
CA ASP A 39 -4.71 -41.81 -15.58
C ASP A 39 -3.30 -41.53 -16.14
N ASP A 40 -3.03 -40.28 -16.58
CA ASP A 40 -1.69 -39.73 -16.61
C ASP A 40 -1.58 -38.78 -15.44
N ALA A 41 -0.89 -39.26 -14.41
CA ALA A 41 -0.53 -38.54 -13.19
C ALA A 41 0.29 -37.29 -13.54
N ALA A 42 -0.36 -36.13 -13.58
CA ALA A 42 0.31 -34.87 -13.37
C ALA A 42 0.77 -34.85 -11.90
N THR A 43 2.06 -34.95 -11.69
CA THR A 43 2.71 -34.68 -10.40
C THR A 43 2.23 -33.30 -9.95
N PRO A 44 1.68 -33.17 -8.73
CA PRO A 44 1.42 -31.86 -8.16
C PRO A 44 2.76 -31.13 -8.09
N MET A 45 2.81 -29.89 -8.53
CA MET A 45 3.89 -29.00 -8.13
C MET A 45 3.92 -29.02 -6.60
N GLU A 46 4.93 -29.67 -6.05
CA GLU A 46 5.21 -29.63 -4.63
C GLU A 46 5.38 -28.17 -4.25
N ASP A 47 4.54 -27.75 -3.32
CA ASP A 47 4.52 -26.49 -2.62
C ASP A 47 5.92 -26.28 -1.95
N ALA A 48 6.87 -25.71 -2.69
CA ALA A 48 8.26 -25.49 -2.23
C ALA A 48 8.36 -24.43 -1.12
N GLY A 49 7.22 -23.96 -0.59
CA GLY A 49 7.12 -23.02 0.53
C GLY A 49 6.51 -23.61 1.81
N ARG A 50 6.04 -24.86 1.78
CA ARG A 50 5.53 -25.55 2.96
C ARG A 50 6.67 -26.21 3.72
N ASP A 51 7.09 -25.60 4.74
CA ASP A 51 7.48 -26.09 6.03
C ASP A 51 8.66 -25.35 6.60
N ALA A 52 8.37 -24.35 7.38
CA ALA A 52 9.25 -24.09 8.51
C ALA A 52 8.80 -24.88 9.78
N ALA A 53 7.88 -25.82 9.69
CA ALA A 53 7.73 -26.86 10.68
C ALA A 53 8.90 -27.83 10.49
N ARG A 54 9.95 -27.66 11.31
CA ARG A 54 11.11 -28.55 11.30
C ARG A 54 10.69 -30.01 11.44
N PRO A 55 11.23 -30.91 10.61
CA PRO A 55 11.00 -32.35 10.75
C PRO A 55 11.48 -32.92 12.09
N ASP A 56 12.31 -32.18 12.84
CA ASP A 56 12.98 -32.61 14.08
C ASP A 56 12.36 -32.08 15.39
N GLY A 57 11.30 -31.22 15.30
CA GLY A 57 10.63 -30.68 16.48
C GLY A 57 11.52 -29.86 17.43
N GLY A 58 12.69 -29.44 16.97
CA GLY A 58 13.63 -28.62 17.77
C GLY A 58 13.15 -27.18 17.97
N PRO A 59 13.74 -26.45 18.95
CA PRO A 59 13.41 -25.06 19.16
C PRO A 59 13.75 -24.21 17.94
N PRO A 60 12.93 -23.17 17.59
CA PRO A 60 13.20 -22.31 16.47
C PRO A 60 14.52 -21.55 16.65
N THR A 61 15.34 -21.47 15.61
CA THR A 61 16.62 -20.74 15.66
C THR A 61 16.35 -19.23 15.74
N PRO A 62 17.10 -18.46 16.55
CA PRO A 62 17.04 -17.01 16.52
C PRO A 62 17.35 -16.43 15.14
N VAL A 63 16.70 -15.31 14.79
CA VAL A 63 17.00 -14.53 13.58
C VAL A 63 17.64 -13.21 14.00
N THR A 64 18.78 -12.85 13.39
CA THR A 64 19.47 -11.58 13.67
C THR A 64 19.43 -10.67 12.46
N PHE A 65 19.29 -9.37 12.72
CA PHE A 65 19.28 -8.33 11.71
C PHE A 65 20.55 -7.47 11.81
N GLY A 66 21.02 -6.96 10.68
CA GLY A 66 22.20 -6.09 10.60
C GLY A 66 21.98 -4.75 11.31
N ALA A 67 23.05 -3.96 11.48
CA ALA A 67 22.98 -2.62 12.01
C ALA A 67 22.18 -1.68 11.09
N LEU A 68 21.77 -0.52 11.62
CA LEU A 68 21.20 0.56 10.82
C LEU A 68 22.16 0.96 9.69
N GLY A 69 21.66 1.16 8.50
CA GLY A 69 22.42 1.58 7.32
C GLY A 69 21.54 2.25 6.27
N PRO A 70 22.14 2.78 5.19
CA PRO A 70 21.39 3.38 4.07
C PRO A 70 20.43 2.38 3.43
N ILE A 71 19.31 2.86 2.91
CA ILE A 71 18.35 2.01 2.20
C ILE A 71 18.74 1.74 0.74
N ALA A 72 19.63 2.54 0.16
CA ALA A 72 20.15 2.31 -1.19
C ALA A 72 21.66 2.13 -1.20
N GLY A 73 22.21 1.88 -2.40
CA GLY A 73 23.64 1.77 -2.62
C GLY A 73 24.32 0.59 -1.93
N ARG A 74 25.62 0.45 -2.15
CA ARG A 74 26.44 -0.66 -1.59
C ARG A 74 26.73 -0.50 -0.10
N ALA A 75 26.72 0.73 0.42
CA ALA A 75 26.95 0.99 1.84
C ALA A 75 25.86 0.37 2.73
N GLY A 76 24.64 0.21 2.21
CA GLY A 76 23.53 -0.42 2.93
C GLY A 76 23.51 -1.94 2.93
N LEU A 77 24.43 -2.61 2.22
CA LEU A 77 24.45 -4.07 2.15
C LEU A 77 24.62 -4.71 3.54
N GLY A 78 23.71 -5.64 3.86
CA GLY A 78 23.70 -6.30 5.16
C GLY A 78 23.08 -5.47 6.29
N GLY A 79 22.82 -4.18 6.07
CA GLY A 79 22.08 -3.32 7.00
C GLY A 79 20.62 -3.75 7.14
N PHE A 80 19.98 -3.27 8.21
CA PHE A 80 18.56 -3.43 8.43
C PHE A 80 18.07 -2.33 9.38
N ARG A 81 16.86 -1.83 9.15
CA ARG A 81 16.25 -0.83 10.01
C ARG A 81 14.87 -1.28 10.48
N PHE A 82 14.55 -0.89 11.71
CA PHE A 82 13.25 -1.05 12.31
C PHE A 82 12.55 0.31 12.34
N GLY A 83 11.38 0.41 11.77
CA GLY A 83 10.64 1.65 11.68
C GLY A 83 9.14 1.48 11.85
N ALA A 84 8.44 2.59 11.85
CA ALA A 84 6.98 2.65 11.73
C ALA A 84 6.60 3.69 10.67
N ALA A 85 5.38 3.60 10.17
CA ALA A 85 4.87 4.51 9.15
C ALA A 85 3.57 5.20 9.59
N THR A 86 3.31 6.38 9.00
CA THR A 86 2.03 7.10 9.03
C THR A 86 1.85 7.90 7.74
N ALA A 87 0.65 8.47 7.54
CA ALA A 87 0.39 9.41 6.45
C ALA A 87 -0.34 10.65 6.99
N ALA A 88 0.00 11.82 6.44
CA ALA A 88 -0.46 13.12 6.93
C ALA A 88 -1.99 13.20 7.03
N THR A 89 -2.72 13.02 5.94
CA THR A 89 -4.20 13.09 5.96
C THR A 89 -4.84 12.13 6.98
N GLN A 90 -4.19 10.99 7.28
CA GLN A 90 -4.75 9.99 8.21
C GLN A 90 -4.55 10.35 9.68
N ILE A 91 -3.54 11.16 10.00
CA ILE A 91 -3.21 11.49 11.40
C ILE A 91 -3.41 12.97 11.76
N GLU A 92 -3.35 13.89 10.78
CA GLU A 92 -3.32 15.33 11.00
C GLU A 92 -4.73 15.94 10.97
N GLU A 93 -5.02 16.77 11.95
CA GLU A 93 -6.30 17.48 12.10
C GLU A 93 -6.45 18.68 11.17
N THR A 94 -7.70 19.08 10.95
CA THR A 94 -8.12 20.36 10.32
C THR A 94 -7.44 20.69 8.99
N ASN A 95 -7.27 19.70 8.12
CA ASN A 95 -6.67 19.91 6.80
C ASN A 95 -7.74 20.24 5.74
N GLU A 96 -8.31 21.45 5.81
CA GLU A 96 -9.48 21.87 5.02
C GLU A 96 -9.19 22.03 3.52
N ARG A 97 -7.93 22.02 3.11
CA ARG A 97 -7.51 22.21 1.72
C ARG A 97 -7.28 20.90 0.95
N THR A 98 -7.50 19.75 1.60
CA THR A 98 -7.39 18.45 0.95
C THR A 98 -8.70 18.01 0.28
N ASP A 99 -8.56 17.20 -0.74
CA ASP A 99 -9.66 16.47 -1.38
C ASP A 99 -10.39 15.55 -0.39
N TRP A 100 -9.69 14.93 0.57
CA TRP A 100 -10.30 14.10 1.62
C TRP A 100 -11.17 14.90 2.58
N TRP A 101 -10.79 16.13 2.92
CA TRP A 101 -11.68 17.00 3.70
C TRP A 101 -12.96 17.28 2.91
N ALA A 102 -12.85 17.77 1.67
CA ALA A 102 -14.01 18.05 0.84
C ALA A 102 -14.89 16.82 0.55
N TRP A 103 -14.26 15.63 0.53
CA TRP A 103 -14.96 14.36 0.35
C TRP A 103 -15.80 13.98 1.56
N THR A 104 -15.24 14.08 2.78
CA THR A 104 -15.81 13.53 4.01
C THR A 104 -16.57 14.56 4.85
N ALA A 105 -16.22 15.85 4.77
CA ALA A 105 -16.88 16.89 5.56
C ALA A 105 -18.39 16.94 5.31
N PRO A 106 -19.19 17.25 6.34
CA PRO A 106 -20.63 17.44 6.20
C PRO A 106 -20.97 18.48 5.15
N SER A 107 -22.11 18.33 4.48
CA SER A 107 -22.59 19.31 3.47
C SER A 107 -22.82 20.69 4.07
N SER A 108 -23.08 20.79 5.38
CA SER A 108 -23.17 22.06 6.11
C SER A 108 -21.84 22.80 6.20
N GLU A 109 -20.72 22.10 6.02
CA GLU A 109 -19.34 22.61 6.01
C GLU A 109 -18.76 22.66 4.58
N GLY A 110 -19.62 22.48 3.57
CA GLY A 110 -19.22 22.56 2.16
C GLY A 110 -18.61 21.28 1.58
N GLY A 111 -18.65 20.17 2.32
CA GLY A 111 -18.19 18.86 1.87
C GLY A 111 -19.27 18.01 1.23
N LEU A 112 -18.90 16.80 0.79
CA LEU A 112 -19.80 15.83 0.16
C LEU A 112 -20.47 14.88 1.16
N GLY A 113 -19.98 14.78 2.40
CA GLY A 113 -20.48 13.90 3.46
C GLY A 113 -20.33 12.42 3.13
N ARG A 114 -19.26 12.04 2.42
CA ARG A 114 -18.99 10.65 2.04
C ARG A 114 -18.11 9.97 3.07
N GLY A 115 -18.57 8.83 3.56
CA GLY A 115 -17.86 8.09 4.60
C GLY A 115 -17.89 8.75 5.98
N GLU A 116 -16.93 8.39 6.83
CA GLU A 116 -16.72 9.04 8.12
C GLU A 116 -15.89 10.30 7.93
N PHE A 117 -16.17 11.35 8.70
CA PHE A 117 -15.47 12.63 8.54
C PHE A 117 -14.04 12.56 9.10
N VAL A 118 -13.06 12.91 8.27
CA VAL A 118 -11.65 12.93 8.67
C VAL A 118 -11.39 13.94 9.82
N GLY A 119 -11.95 15.15 9.75
CA GLY A 119 -12.01 16.15 10.80
C GLY A 119 -10.73 16.34 11.61
N GLU A 120 -10.82 16.02 12.91
CA GLU A 120 -9.70 16.12 13.86
C GLU A 120 -8.68 14.97 13.72
N ALA A 121 -8.89 14.04 12.82
CA ALA A 121 -8.07 12.85 12.67
C ALA A 121 -7.69 12.25 14.04
N VAL A 122 -6.40 12.13 14.33
CA VAL A 122 -5.89 11.70 15.64
C VAL A 122 -4.99 12.76 16.28
N ARG A 123 -5.10 14.01 15.80
CA ARG A 123 -4.29 15.16 16.21
C ARG A 123 -2.79 14.92 16.10
N GLY A 124 -2.39 14.29 15.02
CA GLY A 124 -0.98 14.03 14.72
C GLY A 124 -0.19 15.29 14.43
N TYR A 125 -0.81 16.31 13.82
CA TYR A 125 -0.16 17.58 13.57
C TYR A 125 0.22 18.30 14.87
N ALA A 126 -0.73 18.50 15.77
CA ALA A 126 -0.46 19.17 17.06
C ALA A 126 0.47 18.35 17.98
N ASN A 127 0.57 17.04 17.80
CA ASN A 127 1.40 16.16 18.62
C ASN A 127 2.66 15.66 17.89
N ALA A 128 2.99 16.20 16.72
CA ALA A 128 4.06 15.68 15.87
C ALA A 128 5.39 15.46 16.61
N GLU A 129 5.88 16.50 17.34
CA GLU A 129 7.11 16.37 18.13
C GLU A 129 6.95 15.41 19.34
N ALA A 130 5.77 15.37 19.96
CA ALA A 130 5.52 14.49 21.09
C ALA A 130 5.47 13.01 20.66
N ASP A 131 4.92 12.72 19.47
CA ASP A 131 4.83 11.39 18.92
C ASP A 131 6.22 10.82 18.51
N VAL A 132 7.27 11.66 18.35
CA VAL A 132 8.67 11.21 18.21
C VAL A 132 9.13 10.36 19.40
N ALA A 133 8.65 10.65 20.60
CA ALA A 133 8.97 9.85 21.79
C ALA A 133 8.49 8.40 21.67
N LEU A 134 7.37 8.16 21.00
CA LEU A 134 6.83 6.80 20.78
C LEU A 134 7.78 5.92 19.98
N LEU A 135 8.50 6.50 19.01
CA LEU A 135 9.51 5.79 18.23
C LEU A 135 10.68 5.35 19.13
N THR A 136 11.19 6.26 19.96
CA THR A 136 12.30 5.95 20.87
C THR A 136 11.91 4.97 21.97
N GLU A 137 10.70 5.08 22.53
CA GLU A 137 10.13 4.14 23.50
C GLU A 137 10.01 2.72 22.92
N THR A 138 9.75 2.62 21.62
CA THR A 138 9.68 1.34 20.88
C THR A 138 11.03 0.93 20.26
N ASN A 139 12.14 1.60 20.60
CA ASN A 139 13.47 1.36 20.04
C ASN A 139 13.53 1.36 18.50
N LEU A 140 12.67 2.14 17.85
CA LEU A 140 12.68 2.29 16.40
C LEU A 140 13.76 3.28 15.97
N GLU A 141 14.30 3.06 14.78
CA GLU A 141 15.44 3.80 14.25
C GLU A 141 15.07 4.67 13.04
N SER A 142 13.87 4.46 12.52
CA SER A 142 13.41 5.17 11.32
C SER A 142 11.91 5.42 11.38
N TYR A 143 11.49 6.52 10.78
CA TYR A 143 10.08 6.90 10.68
C TYR A 143 9.75 7.29 9.24
N ARG A 144 8.78 6.58 8.65
CA ARG A 144 8.22 6.93 7.36
C ARG A 144 6.93 7.72 7.55
N PHE A 145 6.86 8.89 6.97
CA PHE A 145 5.68 9.74 7.01
C PHE A 145 5.54 10.55 5.72
N SER A 146 4.37 11.08 5.44
CA SER A 146 4.16 11.99 4.32
C SER A 146 4.11 13.44 4.77
N ILE A 147 4.55 14.34 3.89
CA ILE A 147 4.33 15.78 4.02
C ILE A 147 3.07 16.11 3.22
N GLU A 148 2.11 16.80 3.84
CA GLU A 148 0.84 17.12 3.20
C GLU A 148 0.99 18.27 2.20
N TRP A 149 0.87 17.96 0.93
CA TRP A 149 0.99 18.93 -0.15
C TRP A 149 0.01 20.10 0.00
N ALA A 150 -1.24 19.81 0.39
CA ALA A 150 -2.27 20.83 0.57
C ALA A 150 -1.99 21.80 1.73
N ARG A 151 -1.10 21.47 2.68
CA ARG A 151 -0.61 22.37 3.70
C ARG A 151 0.51 23.24 3.18
N ILE A 152 1.49 22.61 2.53
CA ILE A 152 2.65 23.33 1.96
C ILE A 152 2.19 24.34 0.90
N GLU A 153 1.22 23.93 0.06
CA GLU A 153 0.73 24.72 -1.06
C GLU A 153 -0.82 24.74 -1.08
N PRO A 154 -1.43 25.53 -0.18
CA PRO A 154 -2.89 25.56 -0.03
C PRO A 154 -3.64 26.14 -1.24
N GLU A 155 -2.98 26.93 -2.06
CA GLU A 155 -3.43 27.47 -3.34
C GLU A 155 -2.25 27.35 -4.32
N ARG A 156 -2.53 27.10 -5.61
CA ARG A 156 -1.51 26.92 -6.64
C ARG A 156 -0.52 28.08 -6.66
N ASP A 157 0.77 27.79 -6.63
CA ASP A 157 1.90 28.74 -6.57
C ASP A 157 1.96 29.60 -5.27
N VAL A 158 1.25 29.18 -4.21
CA VAL A 158 1.25 29.87 -2.93
C VAL A 158 1.78 28.95 -1.83
N ILE A 159 3.02 29.17 -1.42
CA ILE A 159 3.67 28.37 -0.37
C ILE A 159 3.37 28.95 1.02
N ASP A 160 2.91 28.10 1.95
CA ASP A 160 2.76 28.43 3.36
C ASP A 160 4.05 28.12 4.13
N MET A 161 4.84 29.16 4.42
CA MET A 161 6.12 29.02 5.12
C MET A 161 5.97 28.69 6.61
N ASP A 162 4.78 28.80 7.20
CA ASP A 162 4.53 28.36 8.57
C ASP A 162 4.41 26.81 8.59
N GLU A 163 3.74 26.24 7.60
CA GLU A 163 3.66 24.81 7.41
C GLU A 163 5.02 24.19 7.05
N VAL A 164 5.79 24.86 6.20
CA VAL A 164 7.18 24.45 5.91
C VAL A 164 8.03 24.38 7.19
N ARG A 165 7.89 25.37 8.09
CA ARG A 165 8.59 25.33 9.38
C ARG A 165 8.12 24.21 10.29
N HIS A 166 6.81 23.93 10.33
CA HIS A 166 6.25 22.85 11.13
C HIS A 166 6.88 21.48 10.77
N TYR A 167 6.89 21.12 9.49
CA TYR A 167 7.53 19.86 9.06
C TYR A 167 9.04 19.86 9.27
N ARG A 168 9.71 21.02 9.13
CA ARG A 168 11.12 21.13 9.45
C ARG A 168 11.39 20.90 10.94
N ASP A 169 10.56 21.42 11.82
CA ASP A 169 10.68 21.23 13.27
C ASP A 169 10.50 19.74 13.65
N LEU A 170 9.54 19.03 13.02
CA LEU A 170 9.39 17.58 13.15
C LEU A 170 10.66 16.84 12.69
N LEU A 171 11.22 17.18 11.52
CA LEU A 171 12.44 16.56 11.00
C LEU A 171 13.64 16.79 11.94
N VAL A 172 13.79 18.00 12.48
CA VAL A 172 14.82 18.33 13.47
C VAL A 172 14.63 17.49 14.75
N ALA A 173 13.39 17.33 15.23
CA ALA A 173 13.10 16.50 16.39
C ALA A 173 13.44 15.02 16.16
N LEU A 174 13.09 14.47 14.99
CA LEU A 174 13.46 13.10 14.59
C LEU A 174 14.98 12.91 14.58
N ARG A 175 15.71 13.81 13.93
CA ARG A 175 17.19 13.79 13.88
C ARG A 175 17.82 13.89 15.27
N ALA A 176 17.30 14.78 16.12
CA ALA A 176 17.78 14.93 17.50
C ALA A 176 17.53 13.67 18.34
N ALA A 177 16.48 12.92 18.04
CA ALA A 177 16.18 11.62 18.66
C ALA A 177 16.97 10.44 18.06
N GLY A 178 17.76 10.65 17.02
CA GLY A 178 18.50 9.60 16.31
C GLY A 178 17.63 8.77 15.38
N ILE A 179 16.46 9.28 15.00
CA ILE A 179 15.51 8.63 14.08
C ILE A 179 15.77 9.12 12.66
N ARG A 180 15.96 8.20 11.71
CA ARG A 180 16.09 8.53 10.28
C ARG A 180 14.72 8.76 9.65
N PRO A 181 14.45 9.91 9.06
CA PRO A 181 13.23 10.14 8.31
C PRO A 181 13.29 9.44 6.94
N LEU A 182 12.16 8.88 6.50
CA LEU A 182 11.85 8.51 5.13
C LEU A 182 10.59 9.29 4.74
N VAL A 183 10.75 10.27 3.89
CA VAL A 183 9.66 11.20 3.54
C VAL A 183 8.93 10.71 2.28
N THR A 184 7.60 10.58 2.36
CA THR A 184 6.74 10.33 1.20
C THR A 184 6.14 11.65 0.72
N ILE A 185 6.24 11.94 -0.59
CA ILE A 185 5.80 13.22 -1.17
C ILE A 185 4.29 13.24 -1.41
N HIS A 186 3.75 12.19 -2.03
CA HIS A 186 2.32 12.07 -2.31
C HIS A 186 1.75 10.80 -1.67
N HIS A 187 0.76 10.96 -0.78
CA HIS A 187 0.15 9.83 -0.08
C HIS A 187 -1.39 9.94 -0.08
N PHE A 188 -2.01 9.61 -1.21
CA PHE A 188 -3.45 9.49 -1.45
C PHE A 188 -4.26 10.78 -1.29
N SER A 189 -3.63 11.92 -1.14
CA SER A 189 -4.31 13.20 -0.99
C SER A 189 -3.80 14.23 -1.99
N ASN A 190 -4.69 15.11 -2.43
CA ASN A 190 -4.35 16.23 -3.29
C ASN A 190 -4.88 17.54 -2.70
N PRO A 191 -4.20 18.66 -2.95
CA PRO A 191 -4.79 19.99 -2.77
C PRO A 191 -6.07 20.13 -3.60
N LEU A 192 -7.05 20.88 -3.09
CA LEU A 192 -8.31 21.13 -3.82
C LEU A 192 -8.10 21.80 -5.19
N TRP A 193 -7.04 22.56 -5.36
CA TRP A 193 -6.73 23.18 -6.64
C TRP A 193 -6.21 22.17 -7.68
N VAL A 194 -5.80 20.95 -7.27
CA VAL A 194 -5.41 19.87 -8.17
C VAL A 194 -6.64 19.12 -8.69
N ASP A 195 -7.46 18.58 -7.79
CA ASP A 195 -8.67 17.82 -8.16
C ASP A 195 -9.73 17.94 -7.06
N ASP A 196 -10.69 18.85 -7.25
CA ASP A 196 -11.77 19.06 -6.31
C ASP A 196 -12.86 17.99 -6.51
N PRO A 197 -13.12 17.11 -5.53
CA PRO A 197 -14.11 16.05 -5.65
C PRO A 197 -15.55 16.56 -5.79
N ARG A 198 -15.81 17.85 -5.49
CA ARG A 198 -17.11 18.50 -5.66
C ARG A 198 -17.42 18.84 -7.12
N VAL A 199 -16.43 18.80 -8.01
CA VAL A 199 -16.61 18.93 -9.45
C VAL A 199 -17.18 17.62 -9.99
N ALA A 200 -18.50 17.60 -10.24
CA ALA A 200 -19.24 16.39 -10.61
C ALA A 200 -18.82 15.84 -11.99
N ASP A 201 -18.53 16.70 -12.95
CA ASP A 201 -18.11 16.36 -14.30
C ASP A 201 -16.73 16.99 -14.60
N PRO A 202 -15.64 16.25 -14.49
CA PRO A 202 -14.31 16.79 -14.73
C PRO A 202 -14.06 17.18 -16.19
N SER A 203 -14.84 16.64 -17.15
CA SER A 203 -14.74 17.04 -18.55
C SER A 203 -15.20 18.50 -18.80
N MET A 204 -15.96 19.05 -17.86
CA MET A 204 -16.41 20.45 -17.88
C MET A 204 -15.45 21.39 -17.12
N CYS A 205 -14.45 20.83 -16.45
CA CYS A 205 -13.40 21.61 -15.81
C CYS A 205 -12.54 22.30 -16.88
N THR A 206 -12.07 23.50 -16.57
CA THR A 206 -11.14 24.25 -17.41
C THR A 206 -9.93 24.61 -16.57
N GLU A 207 -8.76 24.22 -17.03
CA GLU A 207 -7.52 24.64 -16.39
C GLU A 207 -7.37 26.16 -16.38
N THR A 208 -6.95 26.67 -15.24
CA THR A 208 -6.65 28.09 -15.04
C THR A 208 -5.29 28.23 -14.35
N ALA A 209 -4.85 29.46 -14.14
CA ALA A 209 -3.64 29.71 -13.33
C ALA A 209 -3.80 29.28 -11.87
N THR A 210 -5.01 29.02 -11.37
CA THR A 210 -5.27 28.68 -9.96
C THR A 210 -5.93 27.33 -9.77
N GLN A 211 -6.22 26.59 -10.84
CA GLN A 211 -6.98 25.33 -10.78
C GLN A 211 -6.58 24.38 -11.90
N LEU A 212 -6.27 23.13 -11.54
CA LEU A 212 -6.13 22.00 -12.46
C LEU A 212 -7.43 21.19 -12.54
N CYS A 213 -7.46 20.22 -13.46
CA CYS A 213 -8.59 19.33 -13.68
C CYS A 213 -8.24 17.86 -13.34
N GLY A 214 -7.35 17.65 -12.38
CA GLY A 214 -6.95 16.34 -11.86
C GLY A 214 -6.04 15.54 -12.78
N TRP A 215 -5.71 14.36 -12.34
CA TRP A 215 -4.69 13.47 -12.94
C TRP A 215 -4.99 13.05 -14.39
N GLY A 216 -6.26 12.87 -14.73
CA GLY A 216 -6.63 12.40 -16.06
C GLY A 216 -6.76 13.51 -17.11
N HIS A 217 -7.16 14.72 -16.72
CA HIS A 217 -7.41 15.81 -17.65
C HIS A 217 -6.30 16.87 -17.68
N SER A 218 -5.54 17.01 -16.59
CA SER A 218 -4.41 17.93 -16.47
C SER A 218 -3.06 17.21 -16.30
N GLY A 219 -2.95 15.97 -16.75
CA GLY A 219 -1.79 15.12 -16.52
C GLY A 219 -0.44 15.81 -16.70
N PRO A 220 -0.12 16.40 -17.87
CA PRO A 220 1.17 17.07 -18.08
C PRO A 220 1.43 18.26 -17.16
N ALA A 221 0.40 19.07 -16.85
CA ALA A 221 0.53 20.19 -15.93
C ALA A 221 0.73 19.71 -14.50
N LEU A 222 0.02 18.66 -14.10
CA LEU A 222 0.15 18.07 -12.77
C LEU A 222 1.53 17.41 -12.56
N VAL A 223 2.10 16.78 -13.59
CA VAL A 223 3.47 16.25 -13.54
C VAL A 223 4.47 17.37 -13.25
N GLU A 224 4.28 18.55 -13.86
CA GLU A 224 5.16 19.71 -13.62
C GLU A 224 4.98 20.25 -12.19
N GLU A 225 3.75 20.38 -11.68
CA GLU A 225 3.51 20.80 -10.29
C GLU A 225 4.16 19.84 -9.28
N LEU A 226 4.03 18.54 -9.49
CA LEU A 226 4.67 17.54 -8.63
C LEU A 226 6.20 17.58 -8.73
N ARG A 227 6.76 17.87 -9.90
CA ARG A 227 8.19 18.10 -10.09
C ARG A 227 8.66 19.30 -9.27
N GLU A 228 7.91 20.42 -9.34
CA GLU A 228 8.24 21.65 -8.60
C GLU A 228 8.08 21.45 -7.10
N HIS A 229 7.01 20.79 -6.67
CA HIS A 229 6.80 20.47 -5.26
C HIS A 229 7.93 19.57 -4.71
N ALA A 230 8.32 18.54 -5.44
CA ALA A 230 9.41 17.64 -5.04
C ALA A 230 10.77 18.37 -4.98
N ALA A 231 11.06 19.26 -5.95
CA ALA A 231 12.24 20.11 -5.93
C ALA A 231 12.25 21.02 -4.69
N PHE A 232 11.11 21.67 -4.42
CA PHE A 232 10.97 22.55 -3.25
C PHE A 232 11.19 21.80 -1.93
N LEU A 233 10.57 20.62 -1.75
CA LEU A 233 10.77 19.81 -0.54
C LEU A 233 12.24 19.37 -0.39
N ALA A 234 12.89 18.96 -1.48
CA ALA A 234 14.31 18.60 -1.49
C ALA A 234 15.22 19.78 -1.10
N GLU A 235 14.95 20.99 -1.60
CA GLU A 235 15.67 22.20 -1.20
C GLU A 235 15.43 22.58 0.27
N GLN A 236 14.20 22.41 0.78
CA GLN A 236 13.85 22.78 2.13
C GLN A 236 14.31 21.79 3.19
N TYR A 237 14.45 20.50 2.86
CA TYR A 237 14.64 19.46 3.85
C TYR A 237 15.80 18.51 3.57
N GLY A 238 16.49 18.62 2.43
CA GLY A 238 17.61 17.73 2.06
C GLY A 238 18.78 17.75 3.05
N ASP A 239 18.92 18.80 3.89
CA ASP A 239 19.88 18.80 4.99
C ASP A 239 19.48 17.93 6.21
N LEU A 240 18.27 17.34 6.18
CA LEU A 240 17.70 16.50 7.23
C LEU A 240 17.22 15.14 6.72
N VAL A 241 17.05 14.99 5.40
CA VAL A 241 16.45 13.82 4.75
C VAL A 241 17.33 13.36 3.59
N ASP A 242 17.73 12.09 3.55
CA ASP A 242 18.40 11.46 2.41
C ASP A 242 17.45 10.47 1.67
N GLU A 243 16.28 10.16 2.24
CA GLU A 243 15.46 9.04 1.80
C GLU A 243 14.04 9.48 1.48
N TRP A 244 13.66 9.31 0.21
CA TRP A 244 12.43 9.86 -0.36
C TRP A 244 11.59 8.78 -1.05
N GLY A 245 10.30 8.72 -0.71
CA GLY A 245 9.29 8.01 -1.48
C GLY A 245 8.47 9.01 -2.30
N THR A 246 8.25 8.75 -3.57
CA THR A 246 7.53 9.70 -4.43
C THR A 246 6.02 9.61 -4.25
N ILE A 247 5.41 8.52 -4.71
CA ILE A 247 3.97 8.29 -4.66
C ILE A 247 3.71 7.01 -3.88
N ASN A 248 2.85 7.09 -2.86
CA ASN A 248 2.41 5.90 -2.14
C ASN A 248 1.46 5.07 -3.00
N GLU A 249 1.72 3.76 -3.11
CA GLU A 249 0.84 2.75 -3.72
C GLU A 249 0.13 3.21 -5.00
N PRO A 250 0.84 3.63 -6.05
CA PRO A 250 0.21 4.28 -7.19
C PRO A 250 -0.92 3.47 -7.82
N VAL A 251 -0.77 2.15 -7.98
CA VAL A 251 -1.80 1.28 -8.58
C VAL A 251 -3.03 1.20 -7.69
N ASN A 252 -2.85 1.06 -6.38
CA ASN A 252 -3.96 0.99 -5.43
C ASN A 252 -4.75 2.31 -5.41
N TYR A 253 -4.04 3.44 -5.31
CA TYR A 253 -4.67 4.76 -5.34
C TYR A 253 -5.41 5.01 -6.66
N LEU A 254 -4.78 4.68 -7.81
CA LEU A 254 -5.41 4.80 -9.13
C LEU A 254 -6.73 4.04 -9.22
N PHE A 255 -6.74 2.77 -8.79
CA PHE A 255 -7.99 1.99 -8.81
C PHE A 255 -9.01 2.52 -7.82
N ALA A 256 -8.62 2.91 -6.62
CA ALA A 256 -9.55 3.42 -5.61
C ALA A 256 -10.14 4.80 -5.99
N ALA A 257 -9.33 5.73 -6.48
CA ALA A 257 -9.73 7.11 -6.76
C ALA A 257 -10.30 7.31 -8.18
N TYR A 258 -9.65 6.73 -9.18
CA TYR A 258 -9.95 6.96 -10.61
C TYR A 258 -10.54 5.73 -11.31
N GLY A 259 -10.35 4.55 -10.78
CA GLY A 259 -10.88 3.31 -11.34
C GLY A 259 -12.28 2.96 -10.86
N ALA A 260 -12.50 2.93 -9.54
CA ALA A 260 -13.74 2.52 -8.88
C ALA A 260 -14.46 3.64 -8.13
N GLY A 261 -13.81 4.78 -7.89
CA GLY A 261 -14.40 5.96 -7.28
C GLY A 261 -14.71 5.81 -5.78
N GLN A 262 -13.93 5.02 -5.06
CA GLN A 262 -14.07 4.82 -3.61
C GLN A 262 -13.36 5.92 -2.80
N PHE A 263 -12.26 6.45 -3.35
CA PHE A 263 -11.51 7.58 -2.80
C PHE A 263 -11.81 8.87 -3.57
N PRO A 264 -11.54 10.06 -3.00
CA PRO A 264 -11.59 11.27 -3.80
C PRO A 264 -10.62 11.17 -5.01
N PRO A 265 -10.95 11.74 -6.16
CA PRO A 265 -12.13 12.54 -6.47
C PRO A 265 -13.37 11.72 -6.86
N GLY A 266 -13.37 10.38 -6.74
CA GLY A 266 -14.54 9.54 -6.95
C GLY A 266 -14.85 9.22 -8.41
N ARG A 267 -13.82 9.01 -9.23
CA ARG A 267 -13.98 8.67 -10.64
C ARG A 267 -14.09 7.15 -10.85
N SER A 268 -14.82 6.73 -11.86
CA SER A 268 -15.02 5.31 -12.18
C SER A 268 -14.55 4.99 -13.61
N TRP A 269 -13.40 5.55 -13.99
CA TRP A 269 -12.90 5.49 -15.39
C TRP A 269 -12.48 4.09 -15.82
N ALA A 270 -11.99 3.24 -14.94
CA ALA A 270 -11.71 1.84 -15.31
C ALA A 270 -12.94 1.10 -15.84
N LEU A 271 -14.14 1.56 -15.49
CA LEU A 271 -15.42 1.00 -15.95
C LEU A 271 -16.07 1.83 -17.06
N ALA A 272 -15.94 3.18 -17.02
CA ALA A 272 -16.66 4.11 -17.88
C ALA A 272 -15.81 4.65 -19.04
N ASP A 273 -14.50 4.81 -18.86
CA ASP A 273 -13.55 5.37 -19.83
C ASP A 273 -12.15 4.75 -19.64
N ALA A 274 -12.00 3.50 -20.04
CA ALA A 274 -10.74 2.77 -19.91
C ALA A 274 -9.54 3.46 -20.59
N PRO A 275 -9.65 4.10 -21.78
CA PRO A 275 -8.55 4.86 -22.36
C PRO A 275 -8.06 5.99 -21.45
N LEU A 276 -8.96 6.79 -20.87
CA LEU A 276 -8.59 7.86 -19.94
C LEU A 276 -7.96 7.31 -18.67
N PHE A 277 -8.46 6.17 -18.17
CA PHE A 277 -7.84 5.48 -17.04
C PHE A 277 -6.40 5.08 -17.32
N LEU A 278 -6.14 4.46 -18.48
CA LEU A 278 -4.78 4.04 -18.89
C LEU A 278 -3.83 5.22 -19.07
N GLU A 279 -4.29 6.33 -19.64
CA GLU A 279 -3.50 7.58 -19.71
C GLU A 279 -3.21 8.12 -18.30
N THR A 280 -4.18 8.03 -17.37
CA THR A 280 -3.95 8.43 -15.98
C THR A 280 -2.86 7.57 -15.32
N VAL A 281 -2.82 6.25 -15.59
CA VAL A 281 -1.73 5.38 -15.11
C VAL A 281 -0.37 5.83 -15.62
N LYS A 282 -0.26 6.21 -16.90
CA LYS A 282 0.99 6.76 -17.48
C LYS A 282 1.40 8.07 -16.79
N THR A 283 0.44 8.96 -16.51
CA THR A 283 0.70 10.20 -15.79
C THR A 283 1.38 9.96 -14.42
N PHE A 284 1.02 8.88 -13.72
CA PHE A 284 1.68 8.53 -12.46
C PHE A 284 3.14 8.09 -12.64
N VAL A 285 3.45 7.39 -13.73
CA VAL A 285 4.85 7.02 -14.05
C VAL A 285 5.66 8.26 -14.44
N ASP A 286 5.09 9.15 -15.25
CA ASP A 286 5.71 10.43 -15.60
C ASP A 286 5.99 11.28 -14.35
N ALA A 287 5.01 11.37 -13.43
CA ALA A 287 5.13 12.12 -12.19
C ALA A 287 6.24 11.55 -11.28
N HIS A 288 6.28 10.23 -11.11
CA HIS A 288 7.35 9.58 -10.36
C HIS A 288 8.73 9.91 -10.96
N ALA A 289 8.89 9.74 -12.28
CA ALA A 289 10.18 9.99 -12.95
C ALA A 289 10.60 11.47 -12.88
N ALA A 290 9.63 12.40 -12.93
CA ALA A 290 9.87 13.83 -12.79
C ALA A 290 10.31 14.19 -11.35
N MET A 291 9.59 13.69 -10.34
CA MET A 291 9.95 13.88 -8.93
C MET A 291 11.30 13.26 -8.59
N TYR A 292 11.59 12.05 -9.08
CA TYR A 292 12.90 11.40 -8.89
C TYR A 292 14.05 12.33 -9.30
N ARG A 293 13.96 12.90 -10.54
CA ARG A 293 15.00 13.78 -11.05
C ARG A 293 15.07 15.09 -10.24
N ALA A 294 13.93 15.67 -9.93
CA ALA A 294 13.85 16.91 -9.16
C ALA A 294 14.50 16.77 -7.79
N ILE A 295 14.22 15.68 -7.07
CA ILE A 295 14.86 15.40 -5.78
C ILE A 295 16.37 15.24 -5.96
N ARG A 296 16.83 14.42 -6.89
CA ARG A 296 18.25 14.15 -7.13
C ARG A 296 19.03 15.40 -7.56
N GLU A 297 18.39 16.39 -8.16
CA GLU A 297 18.98 17.66 -8.58
C GLU A 297 19.05 18.68 -7.44
N ASN A 298 18.11 18.67 -6.51
CA ASN A 298 17.94 19.72 -5.52
C ASN A 298 18.33 19.29 -4.10
N ASP A 299 18.32 18.00 -3.78
CA ASP A 299 18.88 17.48 -2.54
C ASP A 299 20.39 17.28 -2.72
N THR A 300 21.17 18.16 -2.14
CA THR A 300 22.62 18.25 -2.33
C THR A 300 23.44 17.97 -1.08
N VAL A 301 22.77 17.62 0.03
CA VAL A 301 23.39 17.36 1.34
C VAL A 301 23.27 15.89 1.69
N ASP A 302 24.38 15.25 2.05
CA ASP A 302 24.40 13.94 2.66
C ASP A 302 24.14 14.12 4.16
N ALA A 303 22.91 13.88 4.59
CA ALA A 303 22.44 14.20 5.93
C ALA A 303 22.67 13.05 6.94
N ASP A 304 22.72 11.80 6.49
CA ASP A 304 22.65 10.64 7.39
C ASP A 304 23.97 9.90 7.64
N ASP A 305 24.68 9.50 6.60
CA ASP A 305 25.68 8.44 6.70
C ASP A 305 27.10 8.84 6.32
N ALA A 306 27.29 10.03 5.78
CA ALA A 306 28.54 10.46 5.15
C ALA A 306 29.07 9.44 4.12
N ASP A 307 28.16 8.75 3.43
CA ASP A 307 28.47 7.76 2.39
C ASP A 307 28.56 8.37 0.99
N GLY A 308 28.29 9.66 0.87
CA GLY A 308 28.31 10.44 -0.36
C GLY A 308 27.03 10.36 -1.19
N VAL A 309 25.96 9.78 -0.65
CA VAL A 309 24.64 9.73 -1.29
C VAL A 309 23.73 10.77 -0.68
N THR A 310 23.46 11.85 -1.40
CA THR A 310 22.63 12.98 -0.91
C THR A 310 21.13 12.68 -0.99
N ALA A 311 20.72 11.88 -1.96
CA ALA A 311 19.32 11.48 -2.11
C ALA A 311 19.19 10.04 -2.59
N SER A 312 18.25 9.33 -1.99
CA SER A 312 17.87 7.95 -2.30
C SER A 312 16.37 7.92 -2.52
N VAL A 313 15.92 7.70 -3.75
CA VAL A 313 14.52 7.86 -4.14
C VAL A 313 13.91 6.54 -4.58
N GLY A 314 12.80 6.16 -3.97
CA GLY A 314 12.13 4.90 -4.28
C GLY A 314 10.62 5.01 -4.40
N LEU A 315 10.00 3.87 -4.67
CA LEU A 315 8.57 3.75 -4.88
C LEU A 315 7.98 2.69 -3.94
N PRO A 316 7.11 3.09 -3.00
CA PRO A 316 6.29 2.18 -2.22
C PRO A 316 5.12 1.61 -3.05
N LEU A 317 5.04 0.28 -3.16
CA LEU A 317 4.01 -0.43 -3.92
C LEU A 317 3.08 -1.20 -3.02
N SER A 318 1.77 -1.09 -3.24
CA SER A 318 0.79 -2.05 -2.72
C SER A 318 1.01 -3.39 -3.39
N VAL A 319 1.16 -4.42 -2.57
CA VAL A 319 1.34 -5.78 -3.06
C VAL A 319 0.46 -6.75 -2.28
N ALA A 320 -0.04 -7.78 -2.94
CA ALA A 320 -0.81 -8.84 -2.31
C ALA A 320 -0.41 -10.21 -2.87
N ASN A 321 -0.64 -11.26 -2.11
CA ASN A 321 -0.51 -12.61 -2.62
C ASN A 321 -1.79 -12.98 -3.41
N TRP A 322 -1.78 -12.70 -4.71
CA TRP A 322 -2.89 -12.97 -5.62
C TRP A 322 -2.89 -14.45 -6.02
N VAL A 323 -3.95 -15.18 -5.68
CA VAL A 323 -4.06 -16.63 -5.94
C VAL A 323 -5.27 -16.95 -6.82
N PRO A 324 -5.13 -17.82 -7.84
CA PRO A 324 -6.27 -18.19 -8.69
C PRO A 324 -7.30 -18.99 -7.90
N THR A 325 -8.58 -18.59 -8.01
CA THR A 325 -9.69 -19.21 -7.28
C THR A 325 -10.93 -19.37 -8.13
N ARG A 326 -11.80 -20.31 -7.75
CA ARG A 326 -13.13 -20.48 -8.33
C ARG A 326 -14.08 -21.11 -7.31
N GLY A 327 -15.22 -20.45 -7.09
CA GLY A 327 -16.25 -20.96 -6.18
C GLY A 327 -15.71 -21.26 -4.78
N GLY A 328 -14.93 -20.35 -4.22
CA GLY A 328 -14.37 -20.46 -2.87
C GLY A 328 -13.15 -21.37 -2.73
N ARG A 329 -12.57 -21.90 -3.82
CA ARG A 329 -11.47 -22.87 -3.77
C ARG A 329 -10.31 -22.47 -4.67
N PRO A 330 -9.06 -22.91 -4.38
CA PRO A 330 -7.95 -22.79 -5.31
C PRO A 330 -8.32 -23.36 -6.69
N SER A 331 -7.94 -22.64 -7.75
CA SER A 331 -8.26 -23.01 -9.13
C SER A 331 -6.99 -23.26 -9.94
N THR A 332 -7.03 -24.33 -10.75
CA THR A 332 -6.01 -24.61 -11.78
C THR A 332 -6.53 -24.33 -13.19
N ASP A 333 -7.75 -23.76 -13.32
CA ASP A 333 -8.28 -23.35 -14.62
C ASP A 333 -7.36 -22.31 -15.25
N PRO A 334 -6.87 -22.52 -16.49
CA PRO A 334 -5.94 -21.59 -17.13
C PRO A 334 -6.44 -20.15 -17.21
N ALA A 335 -7.75 -19.93 -17.26
CA ALA A 335 -8.32 -18.59 -17.28
C ALA A 335 -8.22 -17.89 -15.91
N ASP A 336 -8.38 -18.61 -14.79
CA ASP A 336 -8.21 -18.07 -13.45
C ASP A 336 -6.74 -17.81 -13.14
N VAL A 337 -5.85 -18.73 -13.56
CA VAL A 337 -4.40 -18.53 -13.47
C VAL A 337 -3.98 -17.26 -14.21
N ALA A 338 -4.42 -17.11 -15.47
CA ALA A 338 -4.12 -15.93 -16.26
C ALA A 338 -4.69 -14.62 -15.67
N ALA A 339 -5.85 -14.68 -15.02
CA ALA A 339 -6.42 -13.53 -14.32
C ALA A 339 -5.59 -13.14 -13.09
N ALA A 340 -5.11 -14.11 -12.30
CA ALA A 340 -4.24 -13.86 -11.17
C ALA A 340 -2.86 -13.33 -11.63
N GLU A 341 -2.26 -13.91 -12.66
CA GLU A 341 -0.99 -13.44 -13.25
C GLU A 341 -1.08 -12.00 -13.74
N ARG A 342 -2.21 -11.60 -14.33
CA ARG A 342 -2.44 -10.22 -14.77
C ARG A 342 -2.51 -9.25 -13.57
N LEU A 343 -3.17 -9.62 -12.47
CA LEU A 343 -3.16 -8.80 -11.25
C LEU A 343 -1.76 -8.71 -10.64
N VAL A 344 -1.01 -9.80 -10.59
CA VAL A 344 0.40 -9.79 -10.20
C VAL A 344 1.19 -8.83 -11.08
N PHE A 345 1.04 -8.90 -12.39
CA PHE A 345 1.74 -7.99 -13.31
C PHE A 345 1.40 -6.52 -13.04
N VAL A 346 0.11 -6.18 -12.97
CA VAL A 346 -0.34 -4.78 -12.81
C VAL A 346 0.06 -4.21 -11.45
N TYR A 347 -0.12 -4.98 -10.37
CA TYR A 347 0.20 -4.49 -9.02
C TYR A 347 1.69 -4.53 -8.68
N HIS A 348 2.44 -5.53 -9.21
CA HIS A 348 3.82 -5.74 -8.81
C HIS A 348 4.84 -5.26 -9.84
N TYR A 349 4.59 -5.46 -11.14
CA TYR A 349 5.64 -5.36 -12.14
C TYR A 349 5.47 -4.22 -13.15
N LEU A 350 4.25 -3.80 -13.44
CA LEU A 350 3.97 -2.78 -14.46
C LEU A 350 4.81 -1.51 -14.27
N ILE A 351 4.76 -0.92 -13.09
CA ILE A 351 5.49 0.32 -12.80
C ILE A 351 6.99 0.06 -12.61
N PRO A 352 7.44 -0.95 -11.83
CA PRO A 352 8.87 -1.25 -11.76
C PRO A 352 9.52 -1.58 -13.11
N ASP A 353 8.85 -2.30 -14.02
CA ASP A 353 9.37 -2.54 -15.37
C ASP A 353 9.53 -1.23 -16.16
N ALA A 354 8.58 -0.30 -16.01
CA ALA A 354 8.67 1.03 -16.62
C ALA A 354 9.88 1.82 -16.08
N LEU A 355 10.06 1.85 -14.74
CA LEU A 355 11.11 2.63 -14.10
C LEU A 355 12.51 2.03 -14.26
N LEU A 356 12.63 0.71 -14.33
CA LEU A 356 13.92 0.03 -14.47
C LEU A 356 14.35 -0.11 -15.93
N ASP A 357 13.42 -0.43 -16.81
CA ASP A 357 13.70 -0.85 -18.19
C ASP A 357 13.02 0.03 -19.26
N GLY A 358 12.21 1.03 -18.88
CA GLY A 358 11.44 1.86 -19.79
C GLY A 358 10.38 1.06 -20.55
N ARG A 359 9.91 -0.05 -20.01
CA ARG A 359 8.94 -0.94 -20.66
C ARG A 359 7.52 -0.62 -20.17
N TRP A 360 6.65 -0.32 -21.10
CA TRP A 360 5.24 -0.06 -20.83
C TRP A 360 4.36 -1.03 -21.60
N ASP A 361 3.42 -1.62 -20.93
CA ASP A 361 2.42 -2.53 -21.48
C ASP A 361 1.07 -1.80 -21.54
N PRO A 362 0.63 -1.36 -22.74
CA PRO A 362 -0.52 -0.46 -22.87
C PRO A 362 -1.87 -1.13 -22.63
N ASP A 363 -1.97 -2.46 -22.73
CA ASP A 363 -3.20 -3.23 -22.51
C ASP A 363 -3.23 -3.93 -21.14
N LEU A 364 -2.17 -3.73 -20.33
CA LEU A 364 -2.01 -4.35 -19.02
C LEU A 364 -2.04 -5.89 -19.02
N ASP A 365 -1.63 -6.51 -20.14
CA ASP A 365 -1.59 -7.97 -20.29
C ASP A 365 -0.18 -8.47 -20.62
N PRO A 366 0.57 -9.03 -19.67
CA PRO A 366 1.97 -9.45 -19.88
C PRO A 366 2.14 -10.59 -20.90
N ARG A 367 1.05 -11.09 -21.47
CA ARG A 367 1.05 -12.16 -22.48
C ARG A 367 1.01 -11.62 -23.92
N THR A 368 0.85 -10.32 -24.10
CA THR A 368 0.88 -9.66 -25.39
C THR A 368 2.29 -9.15 -25.71
N ASP A 369 2.57 -8.85 -26.98
CA ASP A 369 3.89 -8.39 -27.45
C ASP A 369 3.90 -6.88 -27.81
N ASP A 370 2.89 -6.12 -27.40
CA ASP A 370 2.68 -4.71 -27.76
C ASP A 370 3.36 -3.71 -26.82
N VAL A 371 4.47 -4.12 -26.21
CA VAL A 371 5.25 -3.30 -25.28
C VAL A 371 5.83 -2.05 -25.93
N GLU A 372 5.49 -0.89 -25.36
CA GLU A 372 6.08 0.41 -25.72
C GLU A 372 7.42 0.65 -24.99
N SER A 373 8.27 1.49 -25.58
CA SER A 373 9.56 1.86 -24.99
C SER A 373 9.58 3.33 -24.59
N HIS A 374 9.85 3.57 -23.31
CA HIS A 374 9.91 4.88 -22.66
C HIS A 374 11.26 5.09 -21.98
N PRO A 375 12.33 5.41 -22.75
CA PRO A 375 13.66 5.59 -22.18
C PRO A 375 13.74 6.73 -21.17
N GLU A 376 12.81 7.67 -21.21
CA GLU A 376 12.68 8.77 -20.25
C GLU A 376 12.33 8.33 -18.83
N TRP A 377 11.81 7.13 -18.62
CA TRP A 377 11.52 6.57 -17.28
C TRP A 377 12.66 5.74 -16.71
N MET A 378 13.60 5.30 -17.56
CA MET A 378 14.64 4.35 -17.18
C MET A 378 15.56 4.88 -16.07
N GLY A 379 15.82 4.03 -15.09
CA GLY A 379 16.77 4.30 -14.00
C GLY A 379 16.29 5.34 -12.99
N THR A 380 14.99 5.50 -12.83
CA THR A 380 14.38 6.46 -11.91
C THR A 380 13.89 5.81 -10.61
N ILE A 381 14.60 4.80 -10.12
CA ILE A 381 14.32 4.14 -8.85
C ILE A 381 15.60 3.62 -8.21
N ASP A 382 15.85 3.94 -6.93
CA ASP A 382 17.02 3.51 -6.16
C ASP A 382 16.70 2.34 -5.21
N TRP A 383 15.45 2.19 -4.78
CA TRP A 383 14.97 1.14 -3.89
C TRP A 383 13.47 0.87 -4.10
N LEU A 384 13.02 -0.34 -3.79
CA LEU A 384 11.64 -0.77 -3.90
C LEU A 384 11.02 -0.94 -2.51
N GLY A 385 9.94 -0.21 -2.26
CA GLY A 385 9.08 -0.42 -1.10
C GLY A 385 7.98 -1.43 -1.41
N VAL A 386 7.76 -2.40 -0.52
CA VAL A 386 6.62 -3.31 -0.58
C VAL A 386 5.69 -3.05 0.60
N GLN A 387 4.39 -2.99 0.32
CA GLN A 387 3.34 -2.79 1.32
C GLN A 387 2.40 -3.98 1.25
N TYR A 388 2.53 -4.87 2.24
CA TYR A 388 1.87 -6.16 2.23
C TYR A 388 0.95 -6.33 3.44
N TYR A 389 -0.32 -6.61 3.17
CA TYR A 389 -1.32 -6.82 4.20
C TYR A 389 -2.05 -8.16 4.08
N PHE A 390 -2.22 -8.69 2.85
CA PHE A 390 -3.17 -9.77 2.65
C PHE A 390 -2.85 -10.70 1.49
N ARG A 391 -3.52 -11.84 1.54
CA ARG A 391 -3.71 -12.75 0.42
C ARG A 391 -5.14 -12.60 -0.10
N ALA A 392 -5.33 -12.64 -1.43
CA ALA A 392 -6.67 -12.59 -2.03
C ALA A 392 -6.82 -13.55 -3.19
N GLY A 393 -7.98 -14.18 -3.26
CA GLY A 393 -8.37 -14.99 -4.40
C GLY A 393 -8.70 -14.13 -5.63
N VAL A 394 -8.49 -14.69 -6.82
CA VAL A 394 -8.80 -14.06 -8.11
C VAL A 394 -9.52 -15.07 -9.00
N THR A 395 -10.67 -14.66 -9.54
CA THR A 395 -11.39 -15.47 -10.53
C THR A 395 -11.53 -14.72 -11.85
N SER A 396 -11.56 -15.49 -12.95
CA SER A 396 -11.85 -14.96 -14.29
C SER A 396 -13.36 -14.89 -14.59
N ARG A 397 -14.22 -15.45 -13.74
CA ARG A 397 -15.67 -15.58 -14.01
C ARG A 397 -16.50 -15.39 -12.74
N PRO A 398 -17.32 -14.31 -12.68
CA PRO A 398 -17.38 -13.22 -13.66
C PRO A 398 -16.12 -12.35 -13.60
N ALA A 399 -15.78 -11.68 -14.71
CA ALA A 399 -14.72 -10.67 -14.76
C ALA A 399 -15.35 -9.29 -14.52
N LEU A 400 -15.46 -8.88 -13.25
CA LEU A 400 -16.06 -7.59 -12.90
C LEU A 400 -15.14 -6.41 -13.24
N LEU A 401 -13.83 -6.60 -13.14
CA LEU A 401 -12.84 -5.68 -13.69
C LEU A 401 -12.57 -6.07 -15.14
N SER A 402 -13.43 -5.62 -16.06
CA SER A 402 -13.38 -6.01 -17.48
C SER A 402 -12.03 -5.69 -18.13
N LEU A 403 -11.41 -4.56 -17.75
CA LEU A 403 -10.08 -4.15 -18.21
C LEU A 403 -9.00 -5.20 -17.87
N LEU A 404 -9.12 -5.84 -16.72
CA LEU A 404 -8.15 -6.86 -16.26
C LEU A 404 -8.62 -8.29 -16.53
N GLY A 405 -9.84 -8.50 -17.03
CA GLY A 405 -10.41 -9.81 -17.20
C GLY A 405 -10.50 -10.63 -15.89
N ALA A 406 -10.65 -9.96 -14.76
CA ALA A 406 -10.50 -10.55 -13.43
C ALA A 406 -11.53 -9.99 -12.43
N THR A 407 -11.79 -10.76 -11.39
CA THR A 407 -12.45 -10.31 -10.17
C THR A 407 -11.61 -10.75 -8.97
N PRO A 408 -10.97 -9.82 -8.25
CA PRO A 408 -10.29 -10.13 -7.01
C PRO A 408 -11.27 -10.26 -5.84
N CYS A 409 -10.89 -11.00 -4.80
CA CYS A 409 -11.58 -11.02 -3.51
C CYS A 409 -11.21 -9.77 -2.70
N VAL A 410 -11.80 -8.65 -3.06
CA VAL A 410 -11.68 -7.40 -2.29
C VAL A 410 -13.06 -6.76 -2.20
N PRO A 411 -13.47 -6.22 -1.05
CA PRO A 411 -14.76 -5.53 -0.94
C PRO A 411 -14.84 -4.29 -1.85
N PRO A 412 -15.98 -4.04 -2.47
CA PRO A 412 -17.22 -4.84 -2.52
C PRO A 412 -17.23 -5.95 -3.60
N LEU A 413 -16.10 -6.22 -4.25
CA LEU A 413 -15.98 -7.19 -5.34
C LEU A 413 -15.58 -8.55 -4.75
N ASP A 414 -16.49 -9.47 -4.56
CA ASP A 414 -16.16 -10.83 -4.14
C ASP A 414 -16.57 -11.90 -5.14
N ALA A 415 -17.77 -11.84 -5.69
CA ALA A 415 -18.32 -12.67 -6.76
C ALA A 415 -17.82 -14.13 -6.80
N GLY A 416 -17.56 -14.73 -5.62
CA GLY A 416 -17.03 -16.09 -5.50
C GLY A 416 -15.51 -16.20 -5.74
N ALA A 417 -14.78 -15.10 -5.75
CA ALA A 417 -13.32 -15.09 -5.79
C ALA A 417 -12.69 -15.40 -4.42
N CYS A 418 -13.40 -15.12 -3.32
CA CYS A 418 -12.91 -15.37 -1.97
C CYS A 418 -12.80 -16.86 -1.68
N LEU A 419 -11.73 -17.24 -0.98
CA LEU A 419 -11.47 -18.62 -0.61
C LEU A 419 -12.28 -18.99 0.64
N ASP A 420 -13.21 -19.95 0.52
CA ASP A 420 -14.02 -20.43 1.64
C ASP A 420 -13.18 -21.23 2.66
N GLU A 421 -12.15 -21.93 2.19
CA GLU A 421 -11.28 -22.76 3.03
C GLU A 421 -10.16 -21.96 3.73
N LEU A 422 -9.86 -20.78 3.23
CA LEU A 422 -9.00 -19.81 3.91
C LEU A 422 -9.78 -19.01 4.95
N GLY A 423 -11.07 -19.19 5.02
CA GLY A 423 -11.94 -18.76 6.10
C GLY A 423 -11.69 -19.48 7.42
N ASP A 424 -10.44 -19.92 7.68
CA ASP A 424 -10.02 -20.11 9.06
C ASP A 424 -10.12 -18.73 9.71
N PRO A 425 -11.08 -18.54 10.63
CA PRO A 425 -11.33 -17.26 11.26
C PRO A 425 -10.09 -16.68 11.94
N THR A 426 -9.08 -17.50 12.16
CA THR A 426 -7.82 -17.10 12.79
C THR A 426 -6.93 -16.26 11.87
N PHE A 427 -7.06 -16.33 10.55
CA PHE A 427 -6.30 -15.50 9.59
C PHE A 427 -7.12 -14.34 9.04
N TYR A 428 -8.43 -14.39 9.18
CA TYR A 428 -9.32 -13.33 8.69
C TYR A 428 -9.22 -12.07 9.55
N VAL A 429 -9.16 -10.91 8.90
CA VAL A 429 -9.13 -9.59 9.51
C VAL A 429 -10.50 -8.94 9.29
N PRO A 430 -11.41 -8.99 10.28
CA PRO A 430 -12.82 -8.64 10.09
C PRO A 430 -13.04 -7.18 9.71
N GLU A 431 -12.25 -6.28 10.27
CA GLU A 431 -12.37 -4.84 10.04
C GLU A 431 -12.03 -4.46 8.60
N MET A 432 -11.09 -5.19 7.99
CA MET A 432 -10.62 -4.97 6.61
C MET A 432 -11.18 -5.98 5.61
N ARG A 433 -11.82 -7.03 6.08
CA ARG A 433 -12.44 -8.09 5.27
C ARG A 433 -11.48 -8.79 4.30
N TYR A 434 -10.23 -9.01 4.74
CA TYR A 434 -9.22 -9.77 4.01
C TYR A 434 -8.53 -10.81 4.91
N GLU A 435 -7.66 -11.60 4.36
CA GLU A 435 -6.91 -12.64 5.05
C GLU A 435 -5.44 -12.24 5.16
N PHE A 436 -4.91 -12.15 6.40
CA PHE A 436 -3.47 -12.01 6.62
C PHE A 436 -2.79 -13.38 6.41
N TYR A 437 -1.77 -13.42 5.55
CA TYR A 437 -1.04 -14.65 5.23
C TYR A 437 0.47 -14.38 5.11
N ALA A 438 1.22 -14.61 6.18
CA ALA A 438 2.65 -14.28 6.23
C ALA A 438 3.52 -14.98 5.16
N PRO A 439 3.30 -16.27 4.78
CA PRO A 439 4.06 -16.87 3.68
C PRO A 439 3.87 -16.17 2.35
N GLY A 440 2.70 -15.59 2.08
CA GLY A 440 2.47 -14.82 0.85
C GLY A 440 3.36 -13.59 0.73
N PHE A 441 3.78 -13.00 1.84
CA PHE A 441 4.80 -11.94 1.83
C PHE A 441 6.14 -12.45 1.29
N TYR A 442 6.58 -13.64 1.74
CA TYR A 442 7.78 -14.26 1.21
C TYR A 442 7.70 -14.51 -0.30
N ASP A 443 6.60 -15.09 -0.77
CA ASP A 443 6.40 -15.42 -2.19
C ASP A 443 6.44 -14.17 -3.08
N VAL A 444 5.75 -13.10 -2.65
CA VAL A 444 5.72 -11.81 -3.37
C VAL A 444 7.11 -11.19 -3.48
N VAL A 445 7.85 -11.13 -2.37
CA VAL A 445 9.20 -10.54 -2.35
C VAL A 445 10.19 -11.38 -3.15
N MET A 446 10.09 -12.71 -3.09
CA MET A 446 10.90 -13.60 -3.94
C MET A 446 10.61 -13.36 -5.43
N GLY A 447 9.36 -13.11 -5.81
CA GLY A 447 9.02 -12.76 -7.19
C GLY A 447 9.75 -11.51 -7.68
N PHE A 448 9.82 -10.44 -6.86
CA PHE A 448 10.62 -9.25 -7.16
C PHE A 448 12.12 -9.56 -7.23
N HIS A 449 12.64 -10.29 -6.25
CA HIS A 449 14.04 -10.66 -6.23
C HIS A 449 14.47 -11.45 -7.48
N GLU A 450 13.67 -12.41 -7.90
CA GLU A 450 13.96 -13.22 -9.09
C GLU A 450 13.87 -12.39 -10.38
N ARG A 451 12.84 -11.55 -10.50
CA ARG A 451 12.63 -10.70 -11.68
C ARG A 451 13.73 -9.66 -11.85
N TYR A 452 14.13 -8.99 -10.76
CA TYR A 452 15.07 -7.86 -10.78
C TYR A 452 16.45 -8.21 -10.23
N ARG A 453 16.82 -9.49 -10.15
CA ARG A 453 18.10 -9.97 -9.59
C ARG A 453 19.32 -9.27 -10.20
N SER A 454 19.31 -8.97 -11.50
CA SER A 454 20.40 -8.29 -12.21
C SER A 454 20.49 -6.79 -11.94
N ARG A 455 19.50 -6.21 -11.27
CA ARG A 455 19.44 -4.77 -10.99
C ARG A 455 20.01 -4.38 -9.65
N GLU A 456 20.34 -5.35 -8.78
CA GLU A 456 20.81 -5.12 -7.41
C GLU A 456 19.91 -4.13 -6.64
N LEU A 457 18.57 -4.19 -6.86
CA LEU A 457 17.57 -3.29 -6.29
C LEU A 457 17.28 -3.71 -4.84
N PRO A 458 17.57 -2.87 -3.82
CA PRO A 458 17.22 -3.18 -2.45
C PRO A 458 15.70 -3.09 -2.23
N ILE A 459 15.19 -3.94 -1.35
CA ILE A 459 13.77 -4.03 -1.02
C ILE A 459 13.55 -3.71 0.46
N LEU A 460 12.46 -3.02 0.77
CA LEU A 460 12.01 -2.74 2.13
C LEU A 460 10.52 -3.05 2.25
N ALA A 461 10.06 -3.51 3.41
CA ALA A 461 8.65 -3.41 3.77
C ALA A 461 8.41 -1.97 4.26
N THR A 462 7.92 -1.11 3.39
CA THR A 462 7.60 0.29 3.71
C THR A 462 6.30 0.44 4.47
N GLU A 463 5.44 -0.58 4.40
CA GLU A 463 4.30 -0.79 5.28
C GLU A 463 3.99 -2.30 5.37
N ALA A 464 3.70 -2.76 6.57
CA ALA A 464 3.00 -4.01 6.81
C ALA A 464 2.47 -4.03 8.24
N GLY A 465 1.25 -4.55 8.42
CA GLY A 465 0.58 -4.53 9.71
C GLY A 465 -0.72 -5.32 9.69
N ILE A 466 -1.50 -5.18 10.74
CA ILE A 466 -2.80 -5.82 10.89
C ILE A 466 -3.77 -4.91 11.65
N ALA A 467 -4.99 -4.78 11.14
CA ALA A 467 -6.08 -4.14 11.86
C ALA A 467 -6.62 -5.12 12.91
N THR A 468 -6.42 -4.83 14.18
CA THR A 468 -6.86 -5.70 15.28
C THR A 468 -6.98 -4.96 16.59
N ASN A 469 -7.97 -5.37 17.40
CA ASN A 469 -8.11 -4.96 18.79
C ASN A 469 -7.35 -5.88 19.75
N VAL A 470 -6.80 -6.99 19.28
CA VAL A 470 -6.14 -8.03 20.08
C VAL A 470 -4.63 -7.84 20.04
N GLY A 471 -4.02 -7.50 21.17
CA GLY A 471 -2.59 -7.21 21.25
C GLY A 471 -1.69 -8.39 20.87
N GLU A 472 -2.08 -9.61 21.26
CA GLU A 472 -1.40 -10.86 20.92
C GLU A 472 -1.36 -11.05 19.40
N ARG A 473 -2.45 -10.80 18.72
CA ARG A 473 -2.58 -10.95 17.29
C ARG A 473 -1.68 -9.96 16.53
N ARG A 474 -1.52 -8.72 17.03
CA ARG A 474 -0.56 -7.77 16.49
C ARG A 474 0.89 -8.23 16.72
N ALA A 475 1.20 -8.78 17.89
CA ALA A 475 2.53 -9.35 18.14
C ALA A 475 2.84 -10.54 17.22
N GLU A 476 1.85 -11.41 16.97
CA GLU A 476 1.96 -12.50 15.99
C GLU A 476 2.20 -11.99 14.57
N ASN A 477 1.50 -10.95 14.13
CA ASN A 477 1.71 -10.33 12.82
C ASN A 477 3.16 -9.84 12.68
N VAL A 478 3.66 -9.06 13.64
CA VAL A 478 5.03 -8.53 13.64
C VAL A 478 6.07 -9.66 13.57
N VAL A 479 5.94 -10.66 14.46
CA VAL A 479 6.92 -11.76 14.53
C VAL A 479 6.91 -12.60 13.27
N ARG A 480 5.73 -12.97 12.75
CA ARG A 480 5.58 -13.79 11.55
C ARG A 480 6.12 -13.09 10.29
N LEU A 481 5.90 -11.79 10.14
CA LEU A 481 6.50 -11.02 9.03
C LEU A 481 8.02 -10.95 9.15
N LEU A 482 8.55 -10.68 10.35
CA LEU A 482 10.00 -10.65 10.56
C LEU A 482 10.65 -12.04 10.41
N GLU A 483 9.95 -13.13 10.67
CA GLU A 483 10.39 -14.49 10.31
C GLU A 483 10.54 -14.63 8.80
N GLN A 484 9.56 -14.18 8.01
CA GLN A 484 9.65 -14.22 6.54
C GLN A 484 10.78 -13.32 6.02
N ILE A 485 10.97 -12.15 6.60
CA ILE A 485 12.11 -11.28 6.25
C ILE A 485 13.46 -12.00 6.56
N GLY A 486 13.55 -12.68 7.70
CA GLY A 486 14.72 -13.50 8.02
C GLY A 486 14.98 -14.60 6.99
N ASN A 487 13.92 -15.28 6.54
CA ASN A 487 13.99 -16.30 5.48
C ASN A 487 14.43 -15.70 4.13
N LEU A 488 13.88 -14.55 3.74
CA LEU A 488 14.26 -13.81 2.52
C LEU A 488 15.74 -13.42 2.53
N ARG A 489 16.23 -12.87 3.63
CA ARG A 489 17.65 -12.52 3.78
C ARG A 489 18.56 -13.74 3.73
N ALA A 490 18.14 -14.86 4.35
CA ALA A 490 18.85 -16.14 4.26
C ALA A 490 18.87 -16.71 2.83
N ALA A 491 17.83 -16.44 2.02
CA ALA A 491 17.77 -16.77 0.59
C ALA A 491 18.59 -15.81 -0.30
N GLY A 492 19.20 -14.78 0.27
CA GLY A 492 20.07 -13.84 -0.44
C GLY A 492 19.37 -12.58 -0.97
N VAL A 493 18.13 -12.32 -0.54
CA VAL A 493 17.44 -11.07 -0.86
C VAL A 493 18.09 -9.91 -0.09
N ASP A 494 18.41 -8.82 -0.79
CA ASP A 494 18.87 -7.57 -0.17
C ASP A 494 17.66 -6.81 0.41
N PHE A 495 17.22 -7.28 1.59
CA PHE A 495 16.07 -6.76 2.30
C PHE A 495 16.52 -5.90 3.48
N ARG A 496 16.24 -4.59 3.44
CA ARG A 496 16.93 -3.58 4.28
C ARG A 496 16.08 -2.93 5.38
N GLY A 497 14.78 -3.21 5.49
CA GLY A 497 13.99 -2.60 6.56
C GLY A 497 12.56 -3.07 6.64
N TYR A 498 11.97 -2.91 7.81
CA TYR A 498 10.58 -3.17 8.10
C TYR A 498 9.96 -1.97 8.82
N TYR A 499 8.94 -1.37 8.22
CA TYR A 499 8.16 -0.29 8.79
C TYR A 499 6.76 -0.83 9.11
N HIS A 500 6.41 -0.83 10.40
CA HIS A 500 5.08 -1.25 10.83
C HIS A 500 4.05 -0.20 10.46
N TRP A 501 2.98 -0.61 9.82
CA TRP A 501 1.79 0.20 9.65
C TRP A 501 0.81 -0.12 10.78
N SER A 502 0.61 0.81 11.69
CA SER A 502 1.08 2.17 11.76
C SER A 502 1.67 2.47 13.15
N LEU A 503 2.35 3.60 13.31
CA LEU A 503 2.84 4.03 14.62
C LEU A 503 1.69 4.23 15.60
N ILE A 504 0.65 4.93 15.17
CA ILE A 504 -0.55 5.25 15.96
C ILE A 504 -1.80 4.87 15.18
N ASP A 505 -2.91 4.55 15.86
CA ASP A 505 -4.21 4.43 15.20
C ASP A 505 -4.51 5.70 14.41
N ASN A 506 -5.22 5.57 13.29
CA ASN A 506 -5.43 6.67 12.36
C ASN A 506 -6.79 6.58 11.64
N PHE A 507 -7.03 7.47 10.71
CA PHE A 507 -8.16 7.45 9.78
C PHE A 507 -7.86 6.48 8.64
N GLU A 508 -8.53 5.32 8.59
CA GLU A 508 -8.30 4.31 7.55
C GLU A 508 -9.16 4.57 6.31
N TRP A 509 -8.92 5.69 5.68
CA TRP A 509 -9.50 6.10 4.40
C TRP A 509 -11.02 5.89 4.31
N ALA A 510 -11.49 5.06 3.37
CA ALA A 510 -12.91 4.76 3.20
C ALA A 510 -13.53 3.97 4.38
N GLU A 511 -12.72 3.29 5.18
CA GLU A 511 -13.16 2.52 6.37
C GLU A 511 -13.26 3.40 7.64
N GLY A 512 -12.79 4.65 7.59
CA GLY A 512 -12.88 5.61 8.69
C GLY A 512 -12.01 5.22 9.89
N TYR A 513 -12.55 5.38 11.11
CA TYR A 513 -11.82 5.12 12.36
C TYR A 513 -12.09 3.74 12.97
N GLY A 514 -12.74 2.84 12.21
CA GLY A 514 -13.03 1.48 12.68
C GLY A 514 -11.79 0.60 12.80
N PRO A 515 -10.92 0.53 11.78
CA PRO A 515 -9.71 -0.28 11.81
C PRO A 515 -8.63 0.29 12.72
N HIS A 516 -8.00 -0.59 13.53
CA HIS A 516 -6.95 -0.24 14.48
C HIS A 516 -5.63 -0.89 14.09
N PHE A 517 -4.74 -0.16 13.43
CA PHE A 517 -3.42 -0.64 13.01
C PHE A 517 -2.28 -0.23 13.95
N GLY A 518 -2.52 0.74 14.83
CA GLY A 518 -1.48 1.39 15.61
C GLY A 518 -0.67 0.45 16.51
N LEU A 519 0.65 0.65 16.54
CA LEU A 519 1.46 0.19 17.67
C LEU A 519 0.98 0.83 18.96
N TYR A 520 0.54 2.07 18.88
CA TYR A 520 -0.11 2.80 19.96
C TYR A 520 -1.56 3.06 19.61
N ARG A 521 -2.44 2.71 20.53
CA ARG A 521 -3.84 3.08 20.47
C ARG A 521 -4.03 4.56 20.72
N VAL A 522 -4.97 5.18 19.99
CA VAL A 522 -5.36 6.56 20.20
C VAL A 522 -6.79 6.62 20.72
N ASP A 523 -6.97 7.14 21.95
CA ASP A 523 -8.30 7.39 22.52
C ASP A 523 -8.79 8.76 22.09
N ARG A 524 -9.59 8.81 21.01
CA ARG A 524 -10.14 10.04 20.46
C ARG A 524 -11.15 10.74 21.39
N GLU A 525 -11.78 10.00 22.30
CA GLU A 525 -12.76 10.54 23.25
C GLU A 525 -12.11 11.07 24.53
N ALA A 526 -10.94 10.53 24.91
CA ALA A 526 -10.21 10.90 26.11
C ALA A 526 -8.92 11.69 25.79
N GLY A 527 -9.03 12.71 24.99
CA GLY A 527 -7.95 13.70 24.75
C GLY A 527 -6.83 13.18 23.86
N TYR A 528 -7.10 12.20 23.00
CA TYR A 528 -6.15 11.64 22.03
C TYR A 528 -4.90 11.03 22.68
N THR A 529 -5.07 10.40 23.85
CA THR A 529 -3.95 9.74 24.53
C THR A 529 -3.44 8.54 23.73
N ARG A 530 -2.09 8.38 23.70
CA ARG A 530 -1.42 7.26 23.03
C ARG A 530 -1.10 6.18 24.06
N THR A 531 -1.56 4.95 23.84
CA THR A 531 -1.33 3.81 24.75
C THR A 531 -0.69 2.66 23.99
N PRO A 532 0.49 2.16 24.42
CA PRO A 532 1.18 1.08 23.72
C PRO A 532 0.36 -0.22 23.76
N THR A 533 0.37 -0.93 22.62
CA THR A 533 -0.17 -2.28 22.51
C THR A 533 0.89 -3.33 22.87
N LEU A 534 0.48 -4.60 23.06
CA LEU A 534 1.46 -5.69 23.19
C LEU A 534 2.33 -5.81 21.93
N GLY A 535 1.77 -5.52 20.74
CA GLY A 535 2.55 -5.45 19.49
C GLY A 535 3.69 -4.44 19.54
N ALA A 536 3.46 -3.24 20.10
CA ALA A 536 4.52 -2.24 20.32
C ALA A 536 5.61 -2.76 21.26
N THR A 537 5.23 -3.40 22.36
CA THR A 537 6.19 -3.96 23.33
C THR A 537 7.07 -5.03 22.68
N VAL A 538 6.46 -6.02 22.01
CA VAL A 538 7.18 -7.12 21.35
C VAL A 538 8.05 -6.60 20.21
N TYR A 539 7.54 -5.66 19.40
CA TYR A 539 8.33 -5.04 18.33
C TYR A 539 9.53 -4.26 18.89
N GLY A 540 9.33 -3.51 19.97
CA GLY A 540 10.40 -2.77 20.63
C GLY A 540 11.49 -3.68 21.23
N GLU A 541 11.12 -4.84 21.78
CA GLU A 541 12.09 -5.85 22.25
C GLU A 541 12.93 -6.42 21.09
N ILE A 542 12.28 -6.70 19.95
CA ILE A 542 12.94 -7.21 18.74
C ILE A 542 13.86 -6.15 18.15
N ALA A 543 13.41 -4.90 18.04
CA ALA A 543 14.19 -3.79 17.50
C ALA A 543 15.40 -3.49 18.38
N GLY A 544 15.22 -3.36 19.69
CA GLY A 544 16.30 -3.12 20.66
C GLY A 544 17.31 -4.28 20.74
N GLY A 545 16.84 -5.52 20.61
CA GLY A 545 17.69 -6.72 20.56
C GLY A 545 18.23 -7.04 19.16
N ARG A 546 17.82 -6.33 18.14
CA ARG A 546 18.12 -6.54 16.72
C ARG A 546 17.88 -7.97 16.26
N GLY A 547 16.81 -8.58 16.72
CA GLY A 547 16.48 -9.94 16.28
C GLY A 547 15.32 -10.62 16.99
N LEU A 548 14.87 -11.70 16.36
CA LEU A 548 13.89 -12.61 16.91
C LEU A 548 14.59 -13.65 17.78
N THR A 549 14.26 -13.68 19.07
CA THR A 549 14.71 -14.72 19.98
C THR A 549 13.91 -16.01 19.77
N GLU A 550 14.42 -17.12 20.30
CA GLU A 550 13.64 -18.36 20.39
C GLU A 550 12.29 -18.16 21.09
N ALA A 551 12.26 -17.33 22.14
CA ALA A 551 11.04 -17.05 22.88
C ALA A 551 9.99 -16.30 22.04
N HIS A 552 10.41 -15.26 21.30
CA HIS A 552 9.51 -14.53 20.39
C HIS A 552 8.89 -15.48 19.35
N ARG A 553 9.73 -16.31 18.69
CA ARG A 553 9.30 -17.23 17.66
C ARG A 553 8.43 -18.38 18.18
N ARG A 554 8.63 -18.82 19.41
CA ARG A 554 7.81 -19.86 20.05
C ARG A 554 6.46 -19.32 20.45
N MET A 555 6.39 -18.07 20.93
CA MET A 555 5.18 -17.46 21.47
C MET A 555 4.28 -16.89 20.37
N TYR A 556 4.87 -16.23 19.39
CA TYR A 556 4.14 -15.43 18.39
C TYR A 556 4.41 -15.83 16.95
N GLY A 557 5.39 -16.70 16.69
CA GLY A 557 5.81 -17.10 15.34
C GLY A 557 5.07 -18.30 14.77
N GLY A 558 5.57 -18.75 13.60
CA GLY A 558 5.09 -19.95 12.92
C GLY A 558 3.89 -19.71 12.00
N LEU A 559 3.36 -20.81 11.46
CA LEU A 559 2.30 -20.82 10.45
C LEU A 559 0.95 -21.35 10.99
N GLY A 560 0.89 -21.66 12.28
CA GLY A 560 -0.33 -22.13 12.93
C GLY A 560 -1.41 -21.04 13.04
N PRO A 561 -2.58 -21.40 13.58
CA PRO A 561 -3.65 -20.45 13.85
C PRO A 561 -3.16 -19.22 14.61
N MET A 562 -3.70 -18.06 14.28
CA MET A 562 -3.48 -16.83 15.05
C MET A 562 -4.47 -16.76 16.21
N THR A 563 -4.15 -15.94 17.20
CA THR A 563 -5.10 -15.56 18.25
C THR A 563 -6.35 -14.96 17.59
N PRO A 564 -7.57 -15.47 17.88
CA PRO A 564 -8.79 -14.97 17.24
C PRO A 564 -9.07 -13.51 17.59
N GLU A 565 -9.80 -12.81 16.71
CA GLU A 565 -10.52 -11.60 17.12
C GLU A 565 -11.68 -11.99 18.04
N GLU A 566 -11.97 -11.18 19.07
CA GLU A 566 -13.07 -11.45 20.01
C GLU A 566 -14.47 -11.16 19.39
#